data_4504d2a46f8d46c284f0080b924609b5
#
_entry.id   4504d2a46f8d46c284f0080b924609b5
#
_cell.length_a   1.000
_cell.length_b   1.000
_cell.length_c   1.000
_cell.angle_alpha   90.00
_cell.angle_beta   90.00
_cell.angle_gamma   90.00
#
_symmetry.space_group_name_H-M   'P 1'
#
loop_
_entity.id
_entity.type
_entity.pdbx_description
1 polymer ?
#
loop_
_entity_poly.entity_id
_entity_poly.type
_entity_poly.pdbx_seq_one_letter_code
_entity_poly.pdbx_strand_id
1 'polypeptide(L)'
;MMRNEEIFAAVRASLEGRTVKNALLIPPDFTRFHSNAGLIAGEYYRLLTERGAQVDVLPALGTHAPVSPEQWQEMYPAIPYEKMIVHNWRTDVVKLGEVPGEFLAEITDGLWTDPVSVEVNRRVMDEKYDLILSIGQVVPHEVIGMANHSKNLFVGVGGSDMINKSHMVGAVYGLERMMGKDHTPVRRMFDYALEKYLANRPILWVLTVTTAPGGEIQTHGPVSYTHLTLPTIA
;
A
#
# COMPACT_ATOMS: atom_id res chain seq x y z
N MET A 1 12.92 16.15 9.95
CA MET A 1 11.91 15.43 10.75
C MET A 1 10.65 16.29 10.82
N MET A 2 9.51 15.74 10.47
CA MET A 2 8.22 16.44 10.57
C MET A 2 7.64 16.27 11.98
N ARG A 3 7.11 17.35 12.53
CA ARG A 3 6.31 17.31 13.76
C ARG A 3 4.89 16.84 13.44
N ASN A 4 4.16 16.37 14.44
CA ASN A 4 2.78 15.89 14.23
C ASN A 4 1.86 16.96 13.63
N GLU A 5 2.03 18.25 14.03
CA GLU A 5 1.24 19.35 13.46
C GLU A 5 1.47 19.51 11.94
N GLU A 6 2.71 19.30 11.47
CA GLU A 6 3.06 19.38 10.05
C GLU A 6 2.49 18.18 9.27
N ILE A 7 2.50 16.99 9.88
CA ILE A 7 1.82 15.79 9.33
C ILE A 7 0.31 16.04 9.20
N PHE A 8 -0.32 16.53 10.26
CA PHE A 8 -1.75 16.84 10.25
C PHE A 8 -2.11 17.97 9.27
N ALA A 9 -1.25 18.96 9.11
CA ALA A 9 -1.43 20.00 8.09
C ALA A 9 -1.38 19.39 6.67
N ALA A 10 -0.45 18.50 6.40
CA ALA A 10 -0.34 17.82 5.12
C ALA A 10 -1.57 16.92 4.83
N VAL A 11 -2.07 16.20 5.85
CA VAL A 11 -3.30 15.41 5.75
C VAL A 11 -4.49 16.31 5.42
N ARG A 12 -4.67 17.42 6.12
CA ARG A 12 -5.75 18.39 5.83
C ARG A 12 -5.65 18.95 4.41
N ALA A 13 -4.46 19.37 3.99
CA ALA A 13 -4.21 19.91 2.67
C ALA A 13 -4.55 18.90 1.56
N SER A 14 -4.26 17.61 1.76
CA SER A 14 -4.58 16.56 0.78
C SER A 14 -6.08 16.34 0.56
N LEU A 15 -6.92 16.80 1.50
CA LEU A 15 -8.38 16.73 1.44
C LEU A 15 -9.04 18.06 1.04
N GLU A 16 -8.27 19.09 0.76
CA GLU A 16 -8.81 20.39 0.30
C GLU A 16 -9.49 20.26 -1.05
N GLY A 17 -10.64 20.90 -1.19
CA GLY A 17 -11.44 20.87 -2.42
C GLY A 17 -12.09 19.52 -2.73
N ARG A 18 -11.94 18.50 -1.89
CA ARG A 18 -12.57 17.18 -2.07
C ARG A 18 -13.85 17.09 -1.26
N THR A 19 -14.92 16.66 -1.94
CA THR A 19 -16.17 16.23 -1.30
C THR A 19 -16.16 14.70 -1.27
N VAL A 20 -16.05 14.12 -0.08
CA VAL A 20 -15.95 12.68 0.10
C VAL A 20 -17.18 12.22 0.89
N LYS A 21 -17.92 11.24 0.34
CA LYS A 21 -19.06 10.60 1.01
C LYS A 21 -18.67 9.24 1.58
N ASN A 22 -17.88 8.48 0.83
CA ASN A 22 -17.41 7.15 1.23
C ASN A 22 -15.91 7.02 0.96
N ALA A 23 -15.16 6.71 1.99
CA ALA A 23 -13.72 6.50 1.90
C ALA A 23 -13.33 5.08 2.28
N LEU A 24 -12.36 4.51 1.58
CA LEU A 24 -11.68 3.28 1.96
C LEU A 24 -10.23 3.60 2.34
N LEU A 25 -9.87 3.38 3.60
CA LEU A 25 -8.50 3.47 4.07
C LEU A 25 -7.85 2.09 3.96
N ILE A 26 -6.66 2.05 3.35
CA ILE A 26 -5.83 0.84 3.21
C ILE A 26 -4.49 1.12 3.89
N PRO A 27 -4.45 1.13 5.23
CA PRO A 27 -3.23 1.25 6.00
C PRO A 27 -2.49 -0.10 6.06
N PRO A 28 -1.21 -0.15 6.47
CA PRO A 28 -0.49 -1.41 6.66
C PRO A 28 -1.02 -2.19 7.86
N ASP A 29 -0.57 -3.44 7.99
CA ASP A 29 -0.80 -4.25 9.18
C ASP A 29 0.17 -3.90 10.33
N PHE A 30 0.02 -4.58 11.48
CA PHE A 30 0.81 -4.32 12.68
C PHE A 30 2.32 -4.58 12.50
N THR A 31 2.74 -5.40 11.54
CA THR A 31 4.17 -5.63 11.25
C THR A 31 4.89 -4.36 10.79
N ARG A 32 4.13 -3.34 10.39
CA ARG A 32 4.62 -2.02 9.98
C ARG A 32 4.34 -0.92 11.02
N PHE A 33 4.27 -1.27 12.30
CA PHE A 33 4.04 -0.33 13.40
C PHE A 33 4.91 0.94 13.29
N HIS A 34 6.20 0.77 12.96
CA HIS A 34 7.16 1.87 12.84
C HIS A 34 6.98 2.77 11.60
N SER A 35 5.96 2.53 10.79
CA SER A 35 5.67 3.34 9.59
C SER A 35 5.04 4.71 9.89
N ASN A 36 4.63 4.96 11.14
CA ASN A 36 3.77 6.08 11.55
C ASN A 36 2.41 6.14 10.82
N ALA A 37 2.03 5.06 10.16
CA ALA A 37 0.76 4.99 9.41
C ALA A 37 -0.46 5.06 10.35
N GLY A 38 -0.33 4.61 11.59
CA GLY A 38 -1.40 4.67 12.58
C GLY A 38 -1.84 6.10 12.88
N LEU A 39 -0.88 6.99 13.15
CA LEU A 39 -1.14 8.43 13.36
C LEU A 39 -1.82 9.06 12.14
N ILE A 40 -1.31 8.77 10.95
CA ILE A 40 -1.80 9.34 9.69
C ILE A 40 -3.20 8.81 9.35
N ALA A 41 -3.41 7.50 9.44
CA ALA A 41 -4.71 6.89 9.20
C ALA A 41 -5.76 7.39 10.21
N GLY A 42 -5.37 7.54 11.47
CA GLY A 42 -6.22 8.11 12.52
C GLY A 42 -6.68 9.53 12.21
N GLU A 43 -5.77 10.39 11.72
CA GLU A 43 -6.13 11.77 11.35
C GLU A 43 -7.04 11.80 10.10
N TYR A 44 -6.80 10.97 9.07
CA TYR A 44 -7.73 10.84 7.95
C TYR A 44 -9.10 10.35 8.39
N TYR A 45 -9.15 9.32 9.23
CA TYR A 45 -10.40 8.79 9.77
C TYR A 45 -11.19 9.87 10.50
N ARG A 46 -10.54 10.60 11.42
CA ARG A 46 -11.15 11.69 12.19
C ARG A 46 -11.71 12.79 11.28
N LEU A 47 -10.89 13.33 10.37
CA LEU A 47 -11.30 14.43 9.50
C LEU A 47 -12.42 14.04 8.53
N LEU A 48 -12.38 12.83 7.97
CA LEU A 48 -13.40 12.35 7.04
C LEU A 48 -14.73 12.13 7.77
N THR A 49 -14.70 11.52 8.96
CA THR A 49 -15.92 11.30 9.76
C THR A 49 -16.51 12.62 10.28
N GLU A 50 -15.70 13.58 10.69
CA GLU A 50 -16.16 14.93 11.08
C GLU A 50 -16.82 15.68 9.91
N ARG A 51 -16.41 15.40 8.65
CA ARG A 51 -17.04 15.92 7.44
C ARG A 51 -18.29 15.13 7.01
N GLY A 52 -18.68 14.11 7.77
CA GLY A 52 -19.86 13.28 7.51
C GLY A 52 -19.65 12.12 6.54
N ALA A 53 -18.41 11.81 6.18
CA ALA A 53 -18.12 10.67 5.31
C ALA A 53 -18.24 9.33 6.06
N GLN A 54 -18.69 8.29 5.36
CA GLN A 54 -18.58 6.91 5.82
C GLN A 54 -17.16 6.42 5.53
N VAL A 55 -16.49 5.87 6.53
CA VAL A 55 -15.11 5.41 6.42
C VAL A 55 -15.01 3.93 6.76
N ASP A 56 -14.55 3.14 5.81
CA ASP A 56 -14.19 1.74 5.97
C ASP A 56 -12.65 1.62 6.04
N VAL A 57 -12.15 0.69 6.85
CA VAL A 57 -10.70 0.49 7.03
C VAL A 57 -10.34 -0.96 6.71
N LEU A 58 -9.52 -1.16 5.69
CA LEU A 58 -9.08 -2.44 5.17
C LEU A 58 -7.55 -2.54 5.27
N PRO A 59 -6.99 -3.03 6.38
CA PRO A 59 -5.54 -3.19 6.51
C PRO A 59 -4.95 -4.08 5.42
N ALA A 60 -3.79 -3.70 4.95
CA ALA A 60 -3.03 -4.42 3.92
C ALA A 60 -2.34 -5.66 4.52
N LEU A 61 -3.12 -6.68 4.85
CA LEU A 61 -2.67 -7.88 5.54
C LEU A 61 -1.82 -8.81 4.68
N GLY A 62 -2.04 -8.80 3.34
CA GLY A 62 -1.46 -9.85 2.48
C GLY A 62 -1.91 -11.23 2.96
N THR A 63 -0.94 -12.07 3.32
CA THR A 63 -1.17 -13.41 3.88
C THR A 63 -1.07 -13.46 5.41
N HIS A 64 -0.85 -12.32 6.07
CA HIS A 64 -0.72 -12.26 7.52
C HIS A 64 -2.06 -12.51 8.23
N ALA A 65 -1.97 -12.88 9.51
CA ALA A 65 -3.13 -12.98 10.38
C ALA A 65 -3.79 -11.61 10.58
N PRO A 66 -5.11 -11.57 10.85
CA PRO A 66 -5.80 -10.33 11.22
C PRO A 66 -5.13 -9.65 12.42
N VAL A 67 -5.14 -8.32 12.41
CA VAL A 67 -4.65 -7.51 13.54
C VAL A 67 -5.54 -7.77 14.75
N SER A 68 -4.93 -8.09 15.92
CA SER A 68 -5.71 -8.31 17.15
C SER A 68 -6.27 -6.98 17.70
N PRO A 69 -7.30 -7.03 18.59
CA PRO A 69 -7.81 -5.83 19.23
C PRO A 69 -6.73 -5.01 19.97
N GLU A 70 -5.79 -5.69 20.64
CA GLU A 70 -4.69 -5.06 21.37
C GLU A 70 -3.71 -4.36 20.40
N GLN A 71 -3.30 -5.07 19.35
CA GLN A 71 -2.44 -4.51 18.30
C GLN A 71 -3.12 -3.32 17.59
N TRP A 72 -4.44 -3.42 17.37
CA TRP A 72 -5.21 -2.35 16.77
C TRP A 72 -5.23 -1.11 17.65
N GLN A 73 -5.52 -1.31 18.94
CA GLN A 73 -5.54 -0.22 19.90
C GLN A 73 -4.18 0.48 20.02
N GLU A 74 -3.10 -0.28 19.92
CA GLU A 74 -1.73 0.26 19.95
C GLU A 74 -1.39 1.06 18.69
N MET A 75 -1.71 0.53 17.50
CA MET A 75 -1.34 1.14 16.21
C MET A 75 -2.34 2.18 15.73
N TYR A 76 -3.64 1.94 15.93
CA TYR A 76 -4.76 2.74 15.40
C TYR A 76 -5.72 3.24 16.51
N PRO A 77 -5.23 3.87 17.58
CA PRO A 77 -6.07 4.23 18.74
C PRO A 77 -7.23 5.17 18.41
N ALA A 78 -7.14 5.94 17.32
CA ALA A 78 -8.19 6.86 16.87
C ALA A 78 -9.25 6.19 15.99
N ILE A 79 -9.12 4.91 15.66
CA ILE A 79 -10.05 4.19 14.78
C ILE A 79 -10.71 3.06 15.56
N PRO A 80 -12.05 3.05 15.70
CA PRO A 80 -12.74 1.95 16.37
C PRO A 80 -12.45 0.58 15.72
N TYR A 81 -12.22 -0.44 16.55
CA TYR A 81 -11.85 -1.79 16.06
C TYR A 81 -12.90 -2.40 15.12
N GLU A 82 -14.18 -2.15 15.38
CA GLU A 82 -15.29 -2.61 14.55
C GLU A 82 -15.31 -2.02 13.13
N LYS A 83 -14.49 -1.00 12.85
CA LYS A 83 -14.29 -0.46 11.51
C LYS A 83 -13.28 -1.23 10.68
N MET A 84 -12.53 -2.12 11.33
CA MET A 84 -11.57 -2.98 10.63
C MET A 84 -12.29 -4.03 9.81
N ILE A 85 -11.93 -4.09 8.52
CA ILE A 85 -12.35 -5.13 7.60
C ILE A 85 -11.16 -6.07 7.42
N VAL A 86 -11.36 -7.34 7.73
CA VAL A 86 -10.32 -8.35 7.52
C VAL A 86 -10.26 -8.72 6.04
N HIS A 87 -9.07 -8.60 5.46
CA HIS A 87 -8.82 -9.07 4.10
C HIS A 87 -8.58 -10.58 4.08
N ASN A 88 -9.35 -11.31 3.26
CA ASN A 88 -9.08 -12.70 2.95
C ASN A 88 -8.60 -12.80 1.49
N TRP A 89 -7.29 -12.98 1.30
CA TRP A 89 -6.64 -13.05 0.01
C TRP A 89 -7.07 -14.23 -0.88
N ARG A 90 -7.82 -15.21 -0.32
CA ARG A 90 -8.36 -16.35 -1.05
C ARG A 90 -9.77 -16.13 -1.57
N THR A 91 -10.60 -15.38 -0.83
CA THR A 91 -12.05 -15.32 -1.07
C THR A 91 -12.58 -13.91 -1.34
N ASP A 92 -11.89 -12.86 -0.88
CA ASP A 92 -12.41 -11.49 -0.95
C ASP A 92 -11.93 -10.70 -2.15
N VAL A 93 -11.33 -11.39 -3.10
CA VAL A 93 -10.74 -10.78 -4.29
C VAL A 93 -11.61 -10.93 -5.53
N VAL A 94 -11.38 -10.03 -6.48
CA VAL A 94 -11.89 -10.15 -7.84
C VAL A 94 -10.71 -10.12 -8.80
N LYS A 95 -10.78 -10.96 -9.85
CA LYS A 95 -9.81 -10.94 -10.95
C LYS A 95 -10.16 -9.82 -11.92
N LEU A 96 -9.18 -8.93 -12.18
CA LEU A 96 -9.32 -7.80 -13.11
C LEU A 96 -8.81 -8.14 -14.51
N GLY A 97 -7.87 -9.08 -14.58
CA GLY A 97 -7.22 -9.52 -15.81
C GLY A 97 -5.88 -10.18 -15.53
N GLU A 98 -4.92 -10.02 -16.42
CA GLU A 98 -3.59 -10.64 -16.30
C GLU A 98 -2.48 -9.68 -16.73
N VAL A 99 -1.32 -9.82 -16.12
CA VAL A 99 -0.05 -9.35 -16.67
C VAL A 99 0.43 -10.45 -17.65
N PRO A 100 0.62 -10.13 -18.94
CA PRO A 100 0.96 -11.14 -19.94
C PRO A 100 2.35 -11.76 -19.70
N GLY A 101 2.48 -13.05 -20.01
CA GLY A 101 3.77 -13.76 -19.92
C GLY A 101 4.86 -13.16 -20.78
N GLU A 102 4.51 -12.66 -21.98
CA GLU A 102 5.45 -11.97 -22.89
C GLU A 102 6.03 -10.70 -22.26
N PHE A 103 5.19 -9.88 -21.59
CA PHE A 103 5.66 -8.72 -20.86
C PHE A 103 6.57 -9.12 -19.69
N LEU A 104 6.19 -10.19 -18.96
CA LEU A 104 7.01 -10.70 -17.87
C LEU A 104 8.35 -11.26 -18.37
N ALA A 105 8.37 -11.95 -19.50
CA ALA A 105 9.62 -12.38 -20.15
C ALA A 105 10.53 -11.19 -20.49
N GLU A 106 9.95 -10.12 -21.05
CA GLU A 106 10.71 -8.91 -21.37
C GLU A 106 11.36 -8.28 -20.14
N ILE A 107 10.59 -8.08 -19.05
CA ILE A 107 11.07 -7.37 -17.86
C ILE A 107 11.98 -8.20 -16.95
N THR A 108 12.01 -9.52 -17.16
CA THR A 108 12.81 -10.47 -16.36
C THR A 108 14.00 -11.07 -17.14
N ASP A 109 14.35 -10.54 -18.29
CA ASP A 109 15.40 -11.09 -19.16
C ASP A 109 15.13 -12.57 -19.56
N GLY A 110 13.86 -12.94 -19.76
CA GLY A 110 13.42 -14.29 -20.08
C GLY A 110 13.33 -15.27 -18.90
N LEU A 111 13.61 -14.84 -17.69
CA LEU A 111 13.61 -15.72 -16.51
C LEU A 111 12.20 -16.13 -16.04
N TRP A 112 11.17 -15.40 -16.45
CA TRP A 112 9.77 -15.70 -16.12
C TRP A 112 8.86 -15.45 -17.31
N THR A 113 8.05 -16.45 -17.67
CA THR A 113 7.19 -16.42 -18.87
C THR A 113 5.71 -16.69 -18.57
N ASP A 114 5.38 -17.13 -17.35
CA ASP A 114 4.00 -17.43 -16.99
C ASP A 114 3.20 -16.15 -16.72
N PRO A 115 1.98 -16.01 -17.22
CA PRO A 115 1.14 -14.86 -16.91
C PRO A 115 0.78 -14.83 -15.42
N VAL A 116 0.51 -13.62 -14.92
CA VAL A 116 0.13 -13.39 -13.51
C VAL A 116 -1.26 -12.78 -13.46
N SER A 117 -2.19 -13.45 -12.77
CA SER A 117 -3.54 -12.92 -12.55
C SER A 117 -3.49 -11.66 -11.68
N VAL A 118 -4.15 -10.59 -12.15
CA VAL A 118 -4.31 -9.36 -11.38
C VAL A 118 -5.58 -9.46 -10.57
N GLU A 119 -5.40 -9.57 -9.26
CA GLU A 119 -6.48 -9.74 -8.29
C GLU A 119 -6.35 -8.71 -7.17
N VAL A 120 -7.45 -8.08 -6.80
CA VAL A 120 -7.52 -7.15 -5.66
C VAL A 120 -8.77 -7.41 -4.85
N ASN A 121 -8.77 -6.98 -3.58
CA ASN A 121 -9.97 -7.05 -2.75
C ASN A 121 -11.12 -6.35 -3.47
N ARG A 122 -12.31 -7.00 -3.48
CA ARG A 122 -13.50 -6.48 -4.18
C ARG A 122 -13.89 -5.07 -3.78
N ARG A 123 -13.55 -4.64 -2.54
CA ARG A 123 -13.80 -3.28 -2.07
C ARG A 123 -13.01 -2.22 -2.82
N VAL A 124 -11.83 -2.54 -3.31
CA VAL A 124 -11.04 -1.62 -4.16
C VAL A 124 -11.81 -1.28 -5.44
N MET A 125 -12.62 -2.21 -5.93
CA MET A 125 -13.44 -2.05 -7.13
C MET A 125 -14.87 -1.55 -6.86
N ASP A 126 -15.28 -1.45 -5.60
CA ASP A 126 -16.61 -0.96 -5.24
C ASP A 126 -16.72 0.54 -5.58
N GLU A 127 -17.65 0.87 -6.47
CA GLU A 127 -17.88 2.23 -6.98
C GLU A 127 -18.45 3.18 -5.92
N LYS A 128 -18.93 2.65 -4.79
CA LYS A 128 -19.38 3.50 -3.69
C LYS A 128 -18.27 4.40 -3.13
N TYR A 129 -16.98 3.95 -3.21
CA TYR A 129 -15.86 4.73 -2.68
C TYR A 129 -15.45 5.81 -3.68
N ASP A 130 -15.59 7.04 -3.26
CA ASP A 130 -15.14 8.24 -3.97
C ASP A 130 -13.72 8.70 -3.54
N LEU A 131 -13.14 8.01 -2.54
CA LEU A 131 -11.74 8.15 -2.14
C LEU A 131 -11.20 6.82 -1.61
N ILE A 132 -10.05 6.38 -2.12
CA ILE A 132 -9.28 5.24 -1.61
C ILE A 132 -7.91 5.77 -1.15
N LEU A 133 -7.60 5.63 0.13
CA LEU A 133 -6.35 6.10 0.73
C LEU A 133 -5.42 4.90 0.96
N SER A 134 -4.40 4.75 0.11
CA SER A 134 -3.33 3.76 0.34
C SER A 134 -2.21 4.42 1.16
N ILE A 135 -2.04 3.98 2.40
CA ILE A 135 -1.16 4.62 3.39
C ILE A 135 -0.02 3.67 3.76
N GLY A 136 1.20 4.17 3.84
CA GLY A 136 2.30 3.40 4.39
C GLY A 136 3.69 3.91 4.07
N GLN A 137 4.68 3.21 4.61
CA GLN A 137 6.09 3.56 4.56
C GLN A 137 6.75 2.99 3.29
N VAL A 138 7.60 3.80 2.66
CA VAL A 138 8.51 3.34 1.62
C VAL A 138 9.84 2.98 2.27
N VAL A 139 10.23 1.71 2.15
CA VAL A 139 11.50 1.16 2.67
C VAL A 139 12.04 0.13 1.69
N PRO A 140 13.34 -0.16 1.71
CA PRO A 140 13.90 -1.30 0.97
C PRO A 140 13.16 -2.60 1.26
N HIS A 141 12.90 -3.39 0.22
CA HIS A 141 12.15 -4.64 0.32
C HIS A 141 12.76 -5.69 -0.60
N GLU A 142 12.95 -6.89 -0.08
CA GLU A 142 13.65 -7.99 -0.74
C GLU A 142 12.94 -8.48 -2.02
N VAL A 143 11.62 -8.45 -2.06
CA VAL A 143 10.84 -9.00 -3.19
C VAL A 143 10.58 -7.98 -4.29
N ILE A 144 10.34 -6.71 -3.95
CA ILE A 144 9.88 -5.71 -4.93
C ILE A 144 10.87 -4.57 -5.13
N GLY A 145 11.90 -4.51 -4.31
CA GLY A 145 12.86 -3.43 -4.28
C GLY A 145 12.52 -2.35 -3.26
N MET A 146 11.43 -1.63 -3.44
CA MET A 146 10.90 -0.66 -2.48
C MET A 146 9.46 -1.02 -2.11
N ALA A 147 9.15 -1.03 -0.81
CA ALA A 147 7.83 -1.36 -0.28
C ALA A 147 6.77 -0.30 -0.60
N ASN A 148 5.50 -0.63 -0.33
CA ASN A 148 4.33 0.21 -0.49
C ASN A 148 3.97 0.62 -1.94
N HIS A 149 3.20 1.69 -2.14
CA HIS A 149 2.61 2.10 -3.41
C HIS A 149 1.75 0.96 -4.00
N SER A 150 1.92 0.60 -5.28
CA SER A 150 1.18 -0.46 -5.97
C SER A 150 1.23 -1.82 -5.26
N LYS A 151 2.33 -2.13 -4.52
CA LYS A 151 2.42 -3.34 -3.68
C LYS A 151 1.32 -3.40 -2.61
N ASN A 152 0.95 -2.27 -2.03
CA ASN A 152 -0.09 -2.23 -0.99
C ASN A 152 -1.44 -2.75 -1.51
N LEU A 153 -1.73 -2.52 -2.79
CA LEU A 153 -2.94 -3.02 -3.45
C LEU A 153 -2.78 -4.47 -3.92
N PHE A 154 -1.70 -4.79 -4.64
CA PHE A 154 -1.56 -6.09 -5.32
C PHE A 154 -1.01 -7.21 -4.42
N VAL A 155 -0.39 -6.88 -3.30
CA VAL A 155 0.03 -7.84 -2.28
C VAL A 155 -0.75 -7.63 -0.99
N GLY A 156 -0.80 -6.39 -0.49
CA GLY A 156 -1.43 -6.08 0.79
C GLY A 156 -2.92 -6.40 0.84
N VAL A 157 -3.65 -6.10 -0.24
CA VAL A 157 -5.07 -6.47 -0.42
C VAL A 157 -5.29 -7.20 -1.75
N GLY A 158 -4.26 -7.88 -2.24
CA GLY A 158 -4.27 -8.67 -3.47
C GLY A 158 -4.68 -10.13 -3.26
N GLY A 159 -4.73 -10.87 -4.37
CA GLY A 159 -5.07 -12.28 -4.39
C GLY A 159 -3.85 -13.22 -4.45
N SER A 160 -4.12 -14.51 -4.36
CA SER A 160 -3.10 -15.54 -4.23
C SER A 160 -2.11 -15.62 -5.38
N ASP A 161 -2.57 -15.49 -6.61
CA ASP A 161 -1.71 -15.64 -7.78
C ASP A 161 -0.70 -14.49 -7.86
N MET A 162 -1.17 -13.26 -7.69
CA MET A 162 -0.31 -12.08 -7.66
C MET A 162 0.71 -12.14 -6.50
N ILE A 163 0.27 -12.52 -5.29
CA ILE A 163 1.15 -12.63 -4.13
C ILE A 163 2.24 -13.67 -4.40
N ASN A 164 1.85 -14.90 -4.74
CA ASN A 164 2.79 -16.00 -4.90
C ASN A 164 3.77 -15.77 -6.06
N LYS A 165 3.25 -15.42 -7.25
CA LYS A 165 4.09 -15.24 -8.43
C LYS A 165 5.00 -14.03 -8.33
N SER A 166 4.56 -12.92 -7.70
CA SER A 166 5.45 -11.78 -7.48
C SER A 166 6.66 -12.16 -6.61
N HIS A 167 6.45 -12.97 -5.59
CA HIS A 167 7.54 -13.46 -4.75
C HIS A 167 8.46 -14.43 -5.51
N MET A 168 7.89 -15.30 -6.35
CA MET A 168 8.69 -16.20 -7.21
C MET A 168 9.50 -15.42 -8.25
N VAL A 169 8.90 -14.43 -8.91
CA VAL A 169 9.63 -13.54 -9.85
C VAL A 169 10.79 -12.85 -9.15
N GLY A 170 10.56 -12.32 -7.95
CA GLY A 170 11.62 -11.70 -7.14
C GLY A 170 12.74 -12.68 -6.79
N ALA A 171 12.39 -13.91 -6.38
CA ALA A 171 13.37 -14.94 -6.04
C ALA A 171 14.20 -15.40 -7.25
N VAL A 172 13.55 -15.62 -8.40
CA VAL A 172 14.23 -16.04 -9.64
C VAL A 172 15.12 -14.93 -10.21
N TYR A 173 14.70 -13.67 -10.10
CA TYR A 173 15.49 -12.54 -10.58
C TYR A 173 16.72 -12.25 -9.69
N GLY A 174 16.63 -12.55 -8.40
CA GLY A 174 17.71 -12.43 -7.40
C GLY A 174 17.53 -11.26 -6.45
N LEU A 175 17.61 -11.53 -5.14
CA LEU A 175 17.37 -10.54 -4.08
C LEU A 175 18.35 -9.35 -4.14
N GLU A 176 19.61 -9.59 -4.42
CA GLU A 176 20.66 -8.58 -4.55
C GLU A 176 20.45 -7.65 -5.76
N ARG A 177 19.71 -8.11 -6.76
CA ARG A 177 19.31 -7.32 -7.93
C ARG A 177 18.05 -6.48 -7.67
N MET A 178 17.32 -6.80 -6.59
CA MET A 178 16.01 -6.24 -6.28
C MET A 178 16.05 -5.22 -5.14
N MET A 179 16.63 -5.59 -4.00
CA MET A 179 16.49 -4.85 -2.75
C MET A 179 16.98 -3.41 -2.85
N GLY A 180 16.13 -2.48 -2.43
CA GLY A 180 16.44 -1.05 -2.41
C GLY A 180 16.36 -0.35 -3.77
N LYS A 181 15.96 -1.05 -4.84
CA LYS A 181 15.79 -0.46 -6.17
C LYS A 181 14.32 -0.12 -6.46
N ASP A 182 14.11 0.96 -7.16
CA ASP A 182 12.77 1.45 -7.55
C ASP A 182 12.25 0.83 -8.86
N HIS A 183 13.15 0.46 -9.78
CA HIS A 183 12.84 -0.12 -11.09
C HIS A 183 13.19 -1.61 -11.14
N THR A 184 12.38 -2.45 -10.48
CA THR A 184 12.56 -3.90 -10.51
C THR A 184 11.51 -4.56 -11.41
N PRO A 185 11.74 -5.80 -11.90
CA PRO A 185 10.72 -6.54 -12.63
C PRO A 185 9.39 -6.64 -11.88
N VAL A 186 9.41 -6.92 -10.58
CA VAL A 186 8.19 -7.00 -9.76
C VAL A 186 7.49 -5.65 -9.67
N ARG A 187 8.25 -4.54 -9.55
CA ARG A 187 7.67 -3.19 -9.59
C ARG A 187 7.02 -2.91 -10.95
N ARG A 188 7.72 -3.18 -12.06
CA ARG A 188 7.17 -3.01 -13.41
C ARG A 188 5.91 -3.83 -13.65
N MET A 189 5.84 -5.05 -13.13
CA MET A 189 4.64 -5.89 -13.16
C MET A 189 3.46 -5.23 -12.43
N PHE A 190 3.69 -4.66 -11.24
CA PHE A 190 2.64 -3.97 -10.49
C PHE A 190 2.23 -2.65 -11.13
N ASP A 191 3.17 -1.91 -11.70
CA ASP A 191 2.88 -0.66 -12.39
C ASP A 191 2.05 -0.91 -13.66
N TYR A 192 2.36 -1.96 -14.43
CA TYR A 192 1.52 -2.42 -15.54
C TYR A 192 0.08 -2.72 -15.08
N ALA A 193 -0.05 -3.47 -13.98
CA ALA A 193 -1.37 -3.82 -13.43
C ALA A 193 -2.13 -2.59 -12.93
N LEU A 194 -1.44 -1.64 -12.29
CA LEU A 194 -2.01 -0.39 -11.81
C LEU A 194 -2.54 0.47 -12.98
N GLU A 195 -1.72 0.71 -13.97
CA GLU A 195 -2.05 1.51 -15.14
C GLU A 195 -3.21 0.92 -15.94
N LYS A 196 -3.18 -0.39 -16.14
CA LYS A 196 -4.18 -1.06 -16.98
C LYS A 196 -5.53 -1.26 -16.31
N TYR A 197 -5.55 -1.55 -15.01
CA TYR A 197 -6.76 -2.00 -14.33
C TYR A 197 -7.27 -1.06 -13.24
N LEU A 198 -6.45 -0.19 -12.68
CA LEU A 198 -6.82 0.69 -11.57
C LEU A 198 -6.65 2.19 -11.86
N ALA A 199 -6.27 2.57 -13.08
CA ALA A 199 -6.03 3.98 -13.46
C ALA A 199 -7.22 4.90 -13.17
N ASN A 200 -8.44 4.38 -13.28
CA ASN A 200 -9.68 5.14 -13.07
C ASN A 200 -10.20 5.10 -11.63
N ARG A 201 -9.50 4.43 -10.72
CA ARG A 201 -9.91 4.39 -9.31
C ARG A 201 -9.42 5.64 -8.57
N PRO A 202 -10.23 6.19 -7.65
CA PRO A 202 -9.91 7.42 -6.93
C PRO A 202 -8.86 7.17 -5.81
N ILE A 203 -7.69 6.67 -6.18
CA ILE A 203 -6.63 6.31 -5.23
C ILE A 203 -5.76 7.52 -4.94
N LEU A 204 -5.61 7.83 -3.65
CA LEU A 204 -4.64 8.79 -3.14
C LEU A 204 -3.55 8.02 -2.38
N TRP A 205 -2.32 8.16 -2.84
CA TRP A 205 -1.15 7.55 -2.23
C TRP A 205 -0.60 8.44 -1.12
N VAL A 206 -0.50 7.86 0.08
CA VAL A 206 0.05 8.53 1.26
C VAL A 206 1.30 7.78 1.69
N LEU A 207 2.42 8.21 1.16
CA LEU A 207 3.70 7.54 1.33
C LEU A 207 4.56 8.31 2.32
N THR A 208 5.16 7.58 3.26
CA THR A 208 6.06 8.14 4.27
C THR A 208 7.45 7.53 4.18
N VAL A 209 8.44 8.28 4.60
CA VAL A 209 9.77 7.76 4.96
C VAL A 209 9.95 7.99 6.44
N THR A 210 10.27 6.96 7.18
CA THR A 210 10.49 7.03 8.62
C THR A 210 11.84 6.42 9.00
N THR A 211 12.42 6.92 10.08
CA THR A 211 13.57 6.35 10.77
C THR A 211 13.22 6.17 12.24
N ALA A 212 13.95 5.34 12.95
CA ALA A 212 13.71 5.11 14.38
C ALA A 212 15.03 5.12 15.19
N PRO A 213 15.78 6.24 15.19
CA PRO A 213 16.98 6.35 16.00
C PRO A 213 16.63 6.27 17.49
N GLY A 214 17.28 5.35 18.22
CA GLY A 214 16.98 5.15 19.64
C GLY A 214 15.58 4.60 19.93
N GLY A 215 14.87 4.06 18.92
CA GLY A 215 13.51 3.53 19.06
C GLY A 215 12.39 4.57 18.89
N GLU A 216 12.72 5.85 18.74
CA GLU A 216 11.74 6.91 18.48
C GLU A 216 11.44 7.04 16.98
N ILE A 217 10.17 6.94 16.60
CA ILE A 217 9.74 7.04 15.19
C ILE A 217 9.83 8.50 14.72
N GLN A 218 10.62 8.74 13.70
CA GLN A 218 10.79 10.04 13.06
C GLN A 218 10.30 10.00 11.62
N THR A 219 9.31 10.81 11.27
CA THR A 219 8.79 10.93 9.90
C THR A 219 9.52 12.05 9.16
N HIS A 220 10.00 11.75 7.95
CA HIS A 220 10.78 12.68 7.12
C HIS A 220 9.99 13.31 5.98
N GLY A 221 8.71 13.08 5.89
CA GLY A 221 7.79 13.76 4.97
C GLY A 221 6.83 12.81 4.27
N PRO A 222 5.72 13.36 3.75
CA PRO A 222 5.00 12.70 2.70
C PRO A 222 5.86 12.80 1.43
N VAL A 223 6.07 11.68 0.77
CA VAL A 223 6.81 11.61 -0.49
C VAL A 223 5.87 11.12 -1.58
N SER A 224 5.94 11.73 -2.77
CA SER A 224 5.39 11.08 -3.94
C SER A 224 6.38 10.04 -4.44
N TYR A 225 5.88 8.92 -4.93
CA TYR A 225 6.72 7.83 -5.47
C TYR A 225 7.69 8.31 -6.57
N THR A 226 7.29 9.29 -7.37
CA THR A 226 8.09 9.88 -8.44
C THR A 226 9.30 10.70 -7.95
N HIS A 227 9.37 11.04 -6.67
CA HIS A 227 10.49 11.78 -6.07
C HIS A 227 11.42 10.90 -5.22
N LEU A 228 11.13 9.59 -5.13
CA LEU A 228 11.96 8.62 -4.41
C LEU A 228 13.05 8.00 -5.28
N THR A 229 13.77 8.82 -6.01
CA THR A 229 15.16 8.48 -6.32
C THR A 229 15.95 8.72 -5.04
N LEU A 230 16.03 7.72 -4.16
CA LEU A 230 17.00 7.74 -3.08
C LEU A 230 18.38 7.91 -3.73
N PRO A 231 19.21 8.86 -3.26
CA PRO A 231 20.59 8.89 -3.69
C PRO A 231 21.16 7.50 -3.39
N THR A 232 21.70 6.86 -4.40
CA THR A 232 22.44 5.60 -4.25
C THR A 232 23.50 5.87 -3.19
N ILE A 233 23.35 5.29 -2.02
CA ILE A 233 24.42 5.26 -1.04
C ILE A 233 25.45 4.32 -1.65
N ALA A 234 26.52 4.91 -2.18
CA ALA A 234 27.69 4.20 -2.68
C ALA A 234 28.45 3.56 -1.51
#